data_274b72e0b650f7ff1455702493fdc176
#
_entry.id   274b72e0b650f7ff1455702493fdc176
#
_cell.length_a   1.000
_cell.length_b   1.000
_cell.length_c   1.000
_cell.angle_alpha   90.00
_cell.angle_beta   90.00
_cell.angle_gamma   90.00
#
_symmetry.space_group_name_H-M   'P 1'
#
loop_
_entity.id
_entity.type
_entity.pdbx_description
1 polymer ?
#
loop_
_entity_poly.entity_id
_entity_poly.type
_entity_poly.pdbx_seq_one_letter_code
_entity_poly.pdbx_strand_id
1 'polypeptide(L)'
;MRLAVAAAASLLMMALVGCQTNGADTKDGVVRTNEPSKGDVTSFGDAFDGLKTVSDVEYYASDQAVAEATNQFRAENYGNAGALFFKATQLAPNDGGAWMGLAASCDRIHRFDLADRAYGRAFKLVGASPEYYNNVGYSYLLRGKLQDARTSFLKAYELAPNDPTVANNLKLLSSSVQNIER
;
A
#
# COMPACT_ATOMS: atom_id res chain seq x y z
N MET A 1 6.42 -2.20 27.98
CA MET A 1 5.54 -1.06 27.68
C MET A 1 5.10 -1.17 26.24
N ARG A 2 3.86 -1.57 25.99
CA ARG A 2 3.31 -1.66 24.62
C ARG A 2 2.75 -0.30 24.28
N LEU A 3 3.45 0.46 23.42
CA LEU A 3 2.96 1.74 22.92
C LEU A 3 1.82 1.49 21.93
N ALA A 4 0.68 2.13 22.22
CA ALA A 4 -0.48 2.15 21.34
C ALA A 4 -0.15 2.97 20.06
N VAL A 5 0.16 2.27 18.99
CA VAL A 5 0.30 2.84 17.62
C VAL A 5 -1.08 2.95 16.93
N ALA A 6 -2.16 2.80 17.68
CA ALA A 6 -3.52 2.63 17.15
C ALA A 6 -4.15 3.89 16.52
N ALA A 7 -3.60 5.10 16.73
CA ALA A 7 -4.30 6.34 16.33
C ALA A 7 -4.02 6.84 14.90
N ALA A 8 -3.02 6.28 14.19
CA ALA A 8 -2.62 6.79 12.88
C ALA A 8 -3.28 6.08 11.68
N ALA A 9 -4.04 5.03 11.92
CA ALA A 9 -4.57 4.18 10.84
C ALA A 9 -5.71 4.80 10.03
N SER A 10 -6.37 5.82 10.55
CA SER A 10 -7.60 6.35 9.90
C SER A 10 -7.35 7.31 8.74
N LEU A 11 -6.14 7.80 8.54
CA LEU A 11 -5.85 8.82 7.52
C LEU A 11 -5.28 8.28 6.20
N LEU A 12 -4.92 7.01 6.12
CA LEU A 12 -4.16 6.49 4.97
C LEU A 12 -5.00 6.25 3.70
N MET A 13 -6.32 6.28 3.78
CA MET A 13 -7.18 5.79 2.70
C MET A 13 -7.92 6.87 1.90
N MET A 14 -7.76 8.15 2.20
CA MET A 14 -8.45 9.18 1.38
C MET A 14 -7.83 9.41 -0.01
N ALA A 15 -6.65 8.84 -0.28
CA ALA A 15 -5.95 9.03 -1.55
C ALA A 15 -6.28 8.00 -2.63
N LEU A 16 -7.22 7.07 -2.40
CA LEU A 16 -7.57 6.03 -3.37
C LEU A 16 -8.64 6.45 -4.39
N VAL A 17 -9.07 7.71 -4.40
CA VAL A 17 -10.07 8.18 -5.36
C VAL A 17 -9.38 8.79 -6.58
N GLY A 18 -9.28 8.00 -7.62
CA GLY A 18 -9.32 8.41 -9.00
C GLY A 18 -8.18 9.28 -9.52
N CYS A 19 -7.26 8.69 -10.26
CA CYS A 19 -6.66 9.34 -11.42
C CYS A 19 -6.36 8.31 -12.50
N GLN A 20 -7.17 8.31 -13.53
CA GLN A 20 -6.74 7.87 -14.86
C GLN A 20 -5.87 8.98 -15.44
N THR A 21 -4.57 8.75 -15.58
CA THR A 21 -3.73 9.57 -16.45
C THR A 21 -2.75 8.69 -17.21
N ASN A 22 -2.76 8.87 -18.52
CA ASN A 22 -1.84 8.27 -19.47
C ASN A 22 -0.41 8.82 -19.32
N GLY A 23 0.54 7.92 -19.31
CA GLY A 23 1.89 7.91 -19.85
C GLY A 23 2.81 9.12 -19.74
N ALA A 24 4.00 8.88 -19.22
CA ALA A 24 5.26 9.32 -19.85
C ALA A 24 6.46 8.64 -19.16
N ASP A 25 7.36 8.08 -19.97
CA ASP A 25 8.66 7.54 -19.61
C ASP A 25 9.57 8.61 -18.99
N THR A 26 10.16 8.31 -17.84
CA THR A 26 11.44 8.94 -17.45
C THR A 26 12.33 7.94 -16.73
N LYS A 27 13.54 7.79 -17.26
CA LYS A 27 14.63 7.00 -16.71
C LYS A 27 15.15 7.65 -15.43
N ASP A 28 15.33 6.85 -14.41
CA ASP A 28 16.25 6.87 -13.29
C ASP A 28 15.56 6.68 -11.93
N GLY A 29 15.88 5.57 -11.31
CA GLY A 29 15.42 5.20 -9.97
C GLY A 29 14.76 3.81 -9.90
N VAL A 30 15.27 2.88 -10.69
CA VAL A 30 14.72 1.52 -10.76
C VAL A 30 15.09 0.72 -9.52
N VAL A 31 14.14 0.51 -8.63
CA VAL A 31 14.08 -0.77 -7.92
C VAL A 31 13.89 -1.84 -8.99
N ARG A 32 14.89 -2.68 -9.21
CA ARG A 32 14.80 -3.80 -10.15
C ARG A 32 13.75 -4.78 -9.64
N THR A 33 12.52 -4.64 -10.11
CA THR A 33 11.48 -5.64 -9.92
C THR A 33 11.48 -6.52 -11.15
N ASN A 34 11.91 -7.78 -10.97
CA ASN A 34 11.68 -8.82 -11.98
C ASN A 34 10.19 -8.88 -12.30
N GLU A 35 9.84 -9.06 -13.56
CA GLU A 35 8.44 -9.28 -13.94
C GLU A 35 7.87 -10.48 -13.16
N PRO A 36 6.68 -10.36 -12.55
CA PRO A 36 6.10 -11.47 -11.84
C PRO A 36 5.83 -12.61 -12.83
N SER A 37 6.49 -13.74 -12.58
CA SER A 37 6.18 -14.98 -13.28
C SER A 37 4.78 -15.47 -12.88
N LYS A 38 4.21 -16.40 -13.64
CA LYS A 38 2.91 -17.05 -13.31
C LYS A 38 2.86 -17.60 -11.86
N GLY A 39 4.03 -17.90 -11.26
CA GLY A 39 4.16 -18.33 -9.86
C GLY A 39 3.97 -17.21 -8.82
N ASP A 40 4.02 -15.95 -9.24
CA ASP A 40 3.94 -14.80 -8.34
C ASP A 40 2.50 -14.53 -7.86
N VAL A 41 1.51 -14.92 -8.65
CA VAL A 41 0.07 -14.79 -8.31
C VAL A 41 -0.32 -15.84 -7.26
N THR A 42 0.23 -17.06 -7.35
CA THR A 42 -0.04 -18.14 -6.39
C THR A 42 0.44 -17.82 -4.99
N SER A 43 1.58 -17.12 -4.85
CA SER A 43 2.11 -16.75 -3.53
C SER A 43 1.30 -15.67 -2.81
N PHE A 44 0.54 -14.82 -3.51
CA PHE A 44 -0.45 -13.96 -2.87
C PHE A 44 -1.66 -14.78 -2.41
N GLY A 45 -2.14 -15.72 -3.23
CA GLY A 45 -3.22 -16.64 -2.87
C GLY A 45 -2.90 -17.39 -1.58
N ASP A 46 -1.73 -18.03 -1.53
CA ASP A 46 -1.27 -18.80 -0.35
C ASP A 46 -1.18 -17.93 0.92
N ALA A 47 -0.85 -16.65 0.79
CA ALA A 47 -0.76 -15.74 1.93
C ALA A 47 -2.12 -15.41 2.56
N PHE A 48 -3.18 -15.50 1.79
CA PHE A 48 -4.55 -15.23 2.23
C PHE A 48 -5.39 -16.50 2.32
N ASP A 49 -4.82 -17.67 1.95
CA ASP A 49 -5.48 -18.95 2.08
C ASP A 49 -5.71 -19.30 3.56
N GLY A 50 -6.92 -19.70 3.89
CA GLY A 50 -7.31 -20.00 5.27
C GLY A 50 -7.71 -18.81 6.13
N LEU A 51 -7.59 -17.55 5.64
CA LEU A 51 -8.31 -16.46 6.25
C LEU A 51 -9.81 -16.69 6.03
N LYS A 52 -10.62 -16.56 7.09
CA LYS A 52 -12.08 -16.52 6.95
C LYS A 52 -12.43 -15.22 6.21
N THR A 53 -12.23 -15.24 4.89
CA THR A 53 -12.71 -14.19 4.02
C THR A 53 -14.23 -14.14 4.13
N VAL A 54 -14.77 -12.94 4.02
CA VAL A 54 -16.21 -12.73 3.84
C VAL A 54 -16.69 -13.79 2.82
N SER A 55 -17.64 -14.62 3.19
CA SER A 55 -18.04 -15.84 2.50
C SER A 55 -18.46 -15.66 1.04
N ASP A 56 -18.47 -14.44 0.53
CA ASP A 56 -19.00 -14.07 -0.77
C ASP A 56 -17.99 -13.32 -1.67
N VAL A 57 -16.67 -13.37 -1.38
CA VAL A 57 -15.61 -12.71 -2.20
C VAL A 57 -15.69 -13.13 -3.68
N GLU A 58 -16.23 -14.30 -3.94
CA GLU A 58 -16.32 -14.87 -5.29
C GLU A 58 -17.32 -14.12 -6.20
N TYR A 59 -18.27 -13.39 -5.60
CA TYR A 59 -19.37 -12.73 -6.32
C TYR A 59 -19.16 -11.22 -6.56
N TYR A 60 -18.09 -10.63 -6.02
CA TYR A 60 -17.85 -9.20 -6.19
C TYR A 60 -17.34 -8.87 -7.61
N ALA A 61 -17.92 -7.84 -8.22
CA ALA A 61 -17.28 -7.13 -9.31
C ALA A 61 -16.03 -6.40 -8.79
N SER A 62 -15.10 -6.04 -9.68
CA SER A 62 -13.80 -5.46 -9.30
C SER A 62 -13.93 -4.22 -8.40
N ASP A 63 -14.80 -3.29 -8.76
CA ASP A 63 -15.08 -2.04 -8.03
C ASP A 63 -15.72 -2.32 -6.65
N GLN A 64 -16.61 -3.29 -6.57
CA GLN A 64 -17.22 -3.74 -5.32
C GLN A 64 -16.17 -4.39 -4.41
N ALA A 65 -15.28 -5.22 -4.96
CA ALA A 65 -14.18 -5.83 -4.21
C ALA A 65 -13.24 -4.76 -3.64
N VAL A 66 -12.90 -3.72 -4.40
CA VAL A 66 -12.08 -2.58 -3.92
C VAL A 66 -12.80 -1.80 -2.83
N ALA A 67 -14.10 -1.52 -2.99
CA ALA A 67 -14.88 -0.79 -2.00
C ALA A 67 -14.94 -1.54 -0.66
N GLU A 68 -15.26 -2.84 -0.71
CA GLU A 68 -15.32 -3.67 0.50
C GLU A 68 -13.91 -3.88 1.11
N ALA A 69 -12.87 -4.10 0.30
CA ALA A 69 -11.50 -4.16 0.78
C ALA A 69 -11.12 -2.89 1.56
N THR A 70 -11.53 -1.73 1.05
CA THR A 70 -11.31 -0.44 1.70
C THR A 70 -12.04 -0.36 3.05
N ASN A 71 -13.27 -0.85 3.14
CA ASN A 71 -14.02 -0.92 4.38
C ASN A 71 -13.34 -1.84 5.41
N GLN A 72 -12.93 -3.04 4.98
CA GLN A 72 -12.19 -3.98 5.82
C GLN A 72 -10.85 -3.39 6.30
N PHE A 73 -10.14 -2.67 5.44
CA PHE A 73 -8.90 -2.01 5.81
C PHE A 73 -9.11 -0.92 6.87
N ARG A 74 -10.17 -0.10 6.73
CA ARG A 74 -10.54 0.91 7.73
C ARG A 74 -10.97 0.29 9.06
N ALA A 75 -11.61 -0.88 9.01
CA ALA A 75 -11.97 -1.67 10.18
C ALA A 75 -10.78 -2.47 10.78
N GLU A 76 -9.56 -2.24 10.26
CA GLU A 76 -8.31 -2.92 10.67
C GLU A 76 -8.30 -4.44 10.41
N ASN A 77 -9.24 -4.94 9.63
CA ASN A 77 -9.29 -6.34 9.18
C ASN A 77 -8.36 -6.57 7.98
N TYR A 78 -7.07 -6.36 8.18
CA TYR A 78 -6.08 -6.27 7.10
C TYR A 78 -5.92 -7.56 6.28
N GLY A 79 -6.11 -8.72 6.91
CA GLY A 79 -6.13 -10.00 6.19
C GLY A 79 -7.27 -10.07 5.17
N ASN A 80 -8.51 -9.74 5.61
CA ASN A 80 -9.67 -9.72 4.73
C ASN A 80 -9.53 -8.63 3.65
N ALA A 81 -9.03 -7.45 4.02
CA ALA A 81 -8.74 -6.39 3.06
C ALA A 81 -7.77 -6.87 1.98
N GLY A 82 -6.68 -7.53 2.37
CA GLY A 82 -5.68 -8.07 1.44
C GLY A 82 -6.27 -9.11 0.49
N ALA A 83 -7.09 -10.03 0.98
CA ALA A 83 -7.75 -11.04 0.14
C ALA A 83 -8.70 -10.39 -0.90
N LEU A 84 -9.47 -9.38 -0.49
CA LEU A 84 -10.37 -8.65 -1.36
C LEU A 84 -9.62 -7.79 -2.40
N PHE A 85 -8.56 -7.07 -1.99
CA PHE A 85 -7.70 -6.36 -2.94
C PHE A 85 -7.02 -7.32 -3.90
N PHE A 86 -6.55 -8.48 -3.44
CA PHE A 86 -5.98 -9.51 -4.31
C PHE A 86 -7.01 -9.98 -5.34
N LYS A 87 -8.25 -10.26 -4.93
CA LYS A 87 -9.34 -10.58 -5.86
C LYS A 87 -9.58 -9.45 -6.88
N ALA A 88 -9.59 -8.20 -6.44
CA ALA A 88 -9.72 -7.04 -7.32
C ALA A 88 -8.59 -6.99 -8.36
N THR A 89 -7.34 -7.28 -7.98
CA THR A 89 -6.21 -7.33 -8.94
C THR A 89 -6.32 -8.48 -9.95
N GLN A 90 -7.00 -9.56 -9.60
CA GLN A 90 -7.28 -10.65 -10.55
C GLN A 90 -8.35 -10.26 -11.56
N LEU A 91 -9.39 -9.53 -11.13
CA LEU A 91 -10.48 -9.08 -11.98
C LEU A 91 -10.09 -7.88 -12.84
N ALA A 92 -9.28 -6.97 -12.31
CA ALA A 92 -8.77 -5.78 -12.99
C ALA A 92 -7.24 -5.65 -12.79
N PRO A 93 -6.42 -6.39 -13.54
CA PRO A 93 -4.95 -6.43 -13.35
C PRO A 93 -4.25 -5.08 -13.56
N ASN A 94 -4.90 -4.13 -14.21
CA ASN A 94 -4.39 -2.79 -14.50
C ASN A 94 -4.90 -1.74 -13.50
N ASP A 95 -5.62 -2.13 -12.46
CA ASP A 95 -6.01 -1.23 -11.38
C ASP A 95 -4.85 -1.03 -10.39
N GLY A 96 -4.11 0.08 -10.57
CA GLY A 96 -2.99 0.44 -9.70
C GLY A 96 -3.42 0.73 -8.26
N GLY A 97 -4.66 1.20 -8.05
CA GLY A 97 -5.24 1.42 -6.72
C GLY A 97 -5.45 0.10 -5.98
N ALA A 98 -5.97 -0.93 -6.65
CA ALA A 98 -6.11 -2.26 -6.09
C ALA A 98 -4.75 -2.86 -5.69
N TRP A 99 -3.72 -2.70 -6.52
CA TRP A 99 -2.36 -3.14 -6.20
C TRP A 99 -1.77 -2.37 -5.01
N MET A 100 -2.01 -1.05 -4.90
CA MET A 100 -1.59 -0.28 -3.72
C MET A 100 -2.32 -0.71 -2.45
N GLY A 101 -3.62 -0.97 -2.54
CA GLY A 101 -4.41 -1.47 -1.40
C GLY A 101 -3.95 -2.85 -0.93
N LEU A 102 -3.63 -3.75 -1.88
CA LEU A 102 -3.03 -5.06 -1.59
C LEU A 102 -1.68 -4.90 -0.87
N ALA A 103 -0.79 -4.03 -1.39
CA ALA A 103 0.50 -3.77 -0.78
C ALA A 103 0.37 -3.24 0.65
N ALA A 104 -0.48 -2.23 0.85
CA ALA A 104 -0.73 -1.67 2.18
C ALA A 104 -1.31 -2.72 3.15
N SER A 105 -2.17 -3.62 2.69
CA SER A 105 -2.72 -4.70 3.50
C SER A 105 -1.63 -5.71 3.90
N CYS A 106 -0.75 -6.08 2.96
CA CYS A 106 0.41 -6.93 3.23
C CYS A 106 1.37 -6.32 4.25
N ASP A 107 1.63 -5.00 4.17
CA ASP A 107 2.44 -4.28 5.16
C ASP A 107 1.85 -4.39 6.56
N ARG A 108 0.54 -4.24 6.70
CA ARG A 108 -0.15 -4.28 8.01
C ARG A 108 -0.16 -5.67 8.64
N ILE A 109 -0.06 -6.73 7.85
CA ILE A 109 0.11 -8.11 8.33
C ILE A 109 1.59 -8.56 8.33
N HIS A 110 2.52 -7.61 8.14
CA HIS A 110 3.98 -7.82 8.13
C HIS A 110 4.50 -8.77 7.02
N ARG A 111 3.74 -8.94 5.95
CA ARG A 111 4.16 -9.65 4.74
C ARG A 111 4.84 -8.69 3.78
N PHE A 112 5.99 -8.17 4.20
CA PHE A 112 6.74 -7.15 3.46
C PHE A 112 7.26 -7.63 2.11
N ASP A 113 7.53 -8.92 1.99
CA ASP A 113 7.89 -9.58 0.73
C ASP A 113 6.79 -9.44 -0.33
N LEU A 114 5.53 -9.63 0.08
CA LEU A 114 4.37 -9.46 -0.79
C LEU A 114 4.09 -7.98 -1.06
N ALA A 115 4.22 -7.14 -0.03
CA ALA A 115 4.03 -5.70 -0.17
C ALA A 115 4.97 -5.11 -1.24
N ASP A 116 6.27 -5.47 -1.21
CA ASP A 116 7.25 -4.99 -2.18
C ASP A 116 6.88 -5.37 -3.62
N ARG A 117 6.40 -6.60 -3.84
CA ARG A 117 5.96 -7.05 -5.15
C ARG A 117 4.70 -6.31 -5.63
N ALA A 118 3.73 -6.12 -4.73
CA ALA A 118 2.51 -5.39 -5.04
C ALA A 118 2.79 -3.92 -5.33
N TYR A 119 3.67 -3.26 -4.54
CA TYR A 119 4.12 -1.89 -4.86
C TYR A 119 4.87 -1.82 -6.18
N GLY A 120 5.68 -2.82 -6.54
CA GLY A 120 6.33 -2.88 -7.84
C GLY A 120 5.34 -2.96 -9.01
N ARG A 121 4.22 -3.67 -8.83
CA ARG A 121 3.12 -3.68 -9.82
C ARG A 121 2.38 -2.34 -9.86
N ALA A 122 2.05 -1.79 -8.70
CA ALA A 122 1.39 -0.49 -8.60
C ALA A 122 2.21 0.60 -9.30
N PHE A 123 3.54 0.65 -9.08
CA PHE A 123 4.41 1.64 -9.70
C PHE A 123 4.39 1.61 -11.24
N LYS A 124 4.36 0.41 -11.82
CA LYS A 124 4.26 0.26 -13.29
C LYS A 124 2.94 0.83 -13.86
N LEU A 125 1.90 0.92 -13.04
CA LEU A 125 0.57 1.35 -13.44
C LEU A 125 0.30 2.83 -13.13
N VAL A 126 0.70 3.30 -11.94
CA VAL A 126 0.42 4.68 -11.48
C VAL A 126 1.64 5.59 -11.58
N GLY A 127 2.83 5.03 -11.80
CA GLY A 127 4.07 5.79 -11.88
C GLY A 127 4.46 6.43 -10.55
N ALA A 128 5.24 7.51 -10.66
CA ALA A 128 5.75 8.31 -9.56
C ALA A 128 4.65 9.27 -9.04
N SER A 129 3.64 8.75 -8.36
CA SER A 129 2.58 9.56 -7.77
C SER A 129 2.83 9.88 -6.29
N PRO A 130 2.25 10.97 -5.74
CA PRO A 130 2.38 11.29 -4.33
C PRO A 130 1.82 10.17 -3.44
N GLU A 131 0.71 9.55 -3.83
CA GLU A 131 0.10 8.42 -3.11
C GLU A 131 1.03 7.22 -3.07
N TYR A 132 1.68 6.90 -4.20
CA TYR A 132 2.64 5.81 -4.26
C TYR A 132 3.79 6.03 -3.28
N TYR A 133 4.46 7.19 -3.35
CA TYR A 133 5.59 7.48 -2.48
C TYR A 133 5.18 7.59 -1.01
N ASN A 134 4.01 8.11 -0.72
CA ASN A 134 3.48 8.15 0.64
C ASN A 134 3.27 6.74 1.21
N ASN A 135 2.68 5.83 0.45
CA ASN A 135 2.45 4.45 0.88
C ASN A 135 3.76 3.68 1.05
N VAL A 136 4.69 3.80 0.11
CA VAL A 136 6.03 3.19 0.22
C VAL A 136 6.81 3.76 1.41
N GLY A 137 6.70 5.07 1.67
CA GLY A 137 7.29 5.70 2.85
C GLY A 137 6.74 5.11 4.15
N TYR A 138 5.44 4.88 4.21
CA TYR A 138 4.81 4.24 5.36
C TYR A 138 5.24 2.77 5.53
N SER A 139 5.36 2.02 4.43
CA SER A 139 5.91 0.67 4.43
C SER A 139 7.32 0.62 5.03
N TYR A 140 8.20 1.54 4.63
CA TYR A 140 9.54 1.65 5.23
C TYR A 140 9.49 2.04 6.71
N LEU A 141 8.57 2.92 7.12
CA LEU A 141 8.38 3.28 8.51
C LEU A 141 8.00 2.05 9.36
N LEU A 142 7.07 1.22 8.89
CA LEU A 142 6.68 -0.02 9.58
C LEU A 142 7.84 -1.01 9.76
N ARG A 143 8.81 -0.98 8.84
CA ARG A 143 10.03 -1.81 8.89
C ARG A 143 11.16 -1.19 9.71
N GLY A 144 10.98 0.00 10.28
CA GLY A 144 12.02 0.75 10.97
C GLY A 144 13.10 1.33 10.04
N LYS A 145 12.90 1.32 8.72
CA LYS A 145 13.82 1.91 7.72
C LYS A 145 13.58 3.42 7.60
N LEU A 146 13.96 4.16 8.65
CA LEU A 146 13.55 5.56 8.81
C LEU A 146 14.11 6.50 7.72
N GLN A 147 15.32 6.23 7.21
CA GLN A 147 15.91 7.04 6.13
C GLN A 147 15.19 6.83 4.78
N ASP A 148 14.84 5.56 4.47
CA ASP A 148 14.08 5.23 3.26
C ASP A 148 12.67 5.81 3.35
N ALA A 149 12.04 5.74 4.54
CA ALA A 149 10.74 6.35 4.82
C ALA A 149 10.79 7.86 4.57
N ARG A 150 11.83 8.55 5.11
CA ARG A 150 12.02 9.98 4.92
C ARG A 150 12.16 10.35 3.45
N THR A 151 13.00 9.63 2.72
CA THR A 151 13.22 9.85 1.29
C THR A 151 11.92 9.74 0.51
N SER A 152 11.12 8.72 0.81
CA SER A 152 9.84 8.48 0.14
C SER A 152 8.80 9.55 0.49
N PHE A 153 8.66 9.92 1.76
CA PHE A 153 7.73 10.98 2.17
C PHE A 153 8.11 12.35 1.60
N LEU A 154 9.41 12.65 1.49
CA LEU A 154 9.84 13.91 0.86
C LEU A 154 9.50 13.95 -0.63
N LYS A 155 9.66 12.83 -1.36
CA LYS A 155 9.20 12.74 -2.75
C LYS A 155 7.69 12.93 -2.87
N ALA A 156 6.90 12.35 -1.96
CA ALA A 156 5.47 12.58 -1.92
C ALA A 156 5.14 14.05 -1.65
N TYR A 157 5.85 14.70 -0.73
CA TYR A 157 5.68 16.11 -0.41
C TYR A 157 6.06 17.04 -1.58
N GLU A 158 7.14 16.74 -2.29
CA GLU A 158 7.54 17.48 -3.50
C GLU A 158 6.44 17.46 -4.58
N LEU A 159 5.75 16.33 -4.71
CA LEU A 159 4.67 16.16 -5.69
C LEU A 159 3.33 16.75 -5.21
N ALA A 160 3.07 16.74 -3.90
CA ALA A 160 1.83 17.21 -3.30
C ALA A 160 2.09 17.92 -1.95
N PRO A 161 2.64 19.16 -1.96
CA PRO A 161 3.07 19.84 -0.73
C PRO A 161 1.93 20.22 0.20
N ASN A 162 0.71 20.29 -0.29
CA ASN A 162 -0.48 20.60 0.50
C ASN A 162 -1.30 19.37 0.94
N ASP A 163 -0.80 18.16 0.69
CA ASP A 163 -1.49 16.95 1.13
C ASP A 163 -1.31 16.75 2.65
N PRO A 164 -2.41 16.79 3.42
CA PRO A 164 -2.34 16.64 4.88
C PRO A 164 -1.88 15.22 5.29
N THR A 165 -2.08 14.21 4.46
CA THR A 165 -1.63 12.84 4.75
C THR A 165 -0.12 12.76 4.73
N VAL A 166 0.51 13.36 3.71
CA VAL A 166 1.97 13.40 3.59
C VAL A 166 2.57 14.19 4.75
N ALA A 167 2.00 15.36 5.07
CA ALA A 167 2.45 16.18 6.20
C ALA A 167 2.36 15.42 7.55
N ASN A 168 1.27 14.70 7.78
CA ASN A 168 1.08 13.89 8.98
C ASN A 168 2.09 12.74 9.07
N ASN A 169 2.41 12.09 7.94
CA ASN A 169 3.38 11.00 7.91
C ASN A 169 4.82 11.50 8.14
N LEU A 170 5.18 12.67 7.63
CA LEU A 170 6.47 13.31 7.97
C LEU A 170 6.57 13.65 9.46
N LYS A 171 5.47 14.12 10.06
CA LYS A 171 5.42 14.37 11.50
C LYS A 171 5.52 13.07 12.31
N LEU A 172 4.83 12.01 11.90
CA LEU A 172 4.92 10.69 12.52
C LEU A 172 6.35 10.15 12.49
N LEU A 173 7.02 10.25 11.34
CA LEU A 173 8.43 9.87 11.19
C LEU A 173 9.33 10.65 12.13
N SER A 174 9.18 11.97 12.22
CA SER A 174 9.95 12.83 13.11
C SER A 174 9.81 12.40 14.58
N SER A 175 8.58 12.09 15.02
CA SER A 175 8.32 11.59 16.38
C SER A 175 8.96 10.22 16.63
N SER A 176 9.00 9.35 15.61
CA SER A 176 9.62 8.03 15.70
C SER A 176 11.14 8.13 15.86
N VAL A 177 11.80 9.05 15.17
CA VAL A 177 13.24 9.32 15.31
C VAL A 177 13.56 9.80 16.74
N GLN A 178 12.81 10.78 17.25
CA GLN A 178 13.03 11.33 18.60
C GLN A 178 12.87 10.29 19.72
N ASN A 179 12.02 9.30 19.54
CA ASN A 179 11.81 8.25 20.54
C ASN A 179 12.95 7.20 20.56
N ILE A 180 13.73 7.09 19.50
CA ILE A 180 14.88 6.17 19.43
C ILE A 180 16.13 6.82 20.05
N GLU A 181 16.22 8.15 20.00
CA GLU A 181 17.37 8.90 20.52
C GLU A 181 17.30 9.14 22.06
N ARG A 182 16.22 8.70 22.71
CA ARG A 182 16.03 8.75 24.18
C ARG A 182 16.28 7.42 24.84
#